data_c5a77ea6628b891958beab1f86db321e
#
_entry.id   c5a77ea6628b891958beab1f86db321e
#
_cell.length_a   1.000
_cell.length_b   1.000
_cell.length_c   1.000
_cell.angle_alpha   90.00
_cell.angle_beta   90.00
_cell.angle_gamma   90.00
#
_symmetry.space_group_name_H-M   'P 1'
#
loop_
_entity.id
_entity.type
_entity.pdbx_description
1 polymer ?
#
loop_
_entity_poly.entity_id
_entity_poly.type
_entity_poly.pdbx_seq_one_letter_code
_entity_poly.pdbx_strand_id
1 'polypeptide(L)'
;MKHTLKKWKASNYEVEIIFTPEDQSKEKQHVLLTFQKDMEKPGYRKGHVPLDIVEKNVDPQYFEMAVTEHIINHALQHILAENSDIKFIGEPYGYNQNKKDDETTVTIFLDVYPEVEIKKDDWKKEAIKPISTKVEEKEIEEALHNLKKNYADYQDTDKLEKDTVSKIALNFVDKKGETLEKWTSYIGEPEFNEDPFWEKTFVGKKKGDVIDIKYDEKKLPIVLHVKDKDNKPETLKVTISDVKKQILPEFTPETIEKLFWKQSEVKDEKQLREYIKDQLAVQKEQNELIKGVEEYVSKIREKFMSVIIPKTMIDEEFKSRVHSLEHRFGSKEKVQEYMKSMTEEQAKDFVDSIQKASAESLEKFFILNKVAELLGIDLDRENGAQNFGVERRIYEYFNPTDKKEEKKAAKAEKKETKKEEKAEKKSKK
;
A
#
# COMPACT_ATOMS: atom_id res chain seq x y z
N MET A 1 -14.92 32.49 30.20
CA MET A 1 -14.44 31.79 28.99
C MET A 1 -15.56 31.78 27.95
N LYS A 2 -15.25 32.13 26.70
CA LYS A 2 -16.18 32.09 25.56
C LYS A 2 -15.55 31.19 24.49
N HIS A 3 -16.35 30.47 23.71
CA HIS A 3 -15.90 29.72 22.59
C HIS A 3 -16.81 29.89 21.38
N THR A 4 -16.26 29.78 20.18
CA THR A 4 -17.00 29.76 18.92
C THR A 4 -16.55 28.61 18.05
N LEU A 5 -17.50 28.03 17.36
CA LEU A 5 -17.27 26.98 16.38
C LEU A 5 -17.70 27.46 15.01
N LYS A 6 -16.78 27.54 14.07
CA LYS A 6 -17.05 28.05 12.72
C LYS A 6 -16.58 27.04 11.67
N LYS A 7 -17.46 26.68 10.74
CA LYS A 7 -17.07 25.85 9.61
C LYS A 7 -16.03 26.60 8.77
N TRP A 8 -14.80 26.05 8.69
CA TRP A 8 -13.69 26.66 7.97
C TRP A 8 -13.64 26.19 6.52
N LYS A 9 -13.64 24.87 6.31
CA LYS A 9 -13.71 24.23 5.00
C LYS A 9 -14.72 23.07 5.07
N ALA A 10 -14.91 22.35 3.96
CA ALA A 10 -15.90 21.27 3.90
C ALA A 10 -15.69 20.20 4.97
N SER A 11 -14.43 19.91 5.36
CA SER A 11 -14.07 18.82 6.26
C SER A 11 -13.45 19.25 7.59
N ASN A 12 -13.47 20.56 7.93
CA ASN A 12 -12.94 21.01 9.21
C ASN A 12 -13.65 22.26 9.75
N TYR A 13 -13.54 22.43 11.06
CA TYR A 13 -14.03 23.57 11.81
C TYR A 13 -12.87 24.30 12.47
N GLU A 14 -12.97 25.62 12.51
CA GLU A 14 -12.15 26.50 13.32
C GLU A 14 -12.83 26.70 14.67
N VAL A 15 -12.08 26.44 15.72
CA VAL A 15 -12.51 26.71 17.10
C VAL A 15 -11.71 27.88 17.62
N GLU A 16 -12.39 28.91 18.05
CA GLU A 16 -11.83 30.07 18.73
C GLU A 16 -12.24 30.03 20.19
N ILE A 17 -11.29 30.06 21.09
CA ILE A 17 -11.48 30.04 22.54
C ILE A 17 -10.91 31.33 23.09
N ILE A 18 -11.75 32.11 23.74
CA ILE A 18 -11.40 33.43 24.36
C ILE A 18 -11.53 33.31 25.87
N PHE A 19 -10.47 33.60 26.58
CA PHE A 19 -10.44 33.55 28.03
C PHE A 19 -9.67 34.74 28.64
N THR A 20 -10.11 35.14 29.83
CA THR A 20 -9.55 36.25 30.60
C THR A 20 -8.55 35.72 31.66
N PRO A 21 -7.73 36.61 32.30
CA PRO A 21 -6.90 36.23 33.43
C PRO A 21 -7.70 35.64 34.61
N GLU A 22 -8.97 36.04 34.78
CA GLU A 22 -9.85 35.47 35.80
C GLU A 22 -10.22 34.02 35.49
N ASP A 23 -10.57 33.72 34.22
CA ASP A 23 -10.84 32.36 33.73
C ASP A 23 -9.57 31.48 33.90
N GLN A 24 -8.41 32.02 33.52
CA GLN A 24 -7.16 31.34 33.68
C GLN A 24 -6.81 31.02 35.15
N SER A 25 -7.15 31.96 36.08
CA SER A 25 -6.91 31.74 37.50
C SER A 25 -7.76 30.62 38.10
N LYS A 26 -9.00 30.44 37.61
CA LYS A 26 -9.85 29.32 38.04
C LYS A 26 -9.29 27.99 37.57
N GLU A 27 -8.85 27.89 36.32
CA GLU A 27 -8.29 26.66 35.76
C GLU A 27 -6.89 26.33 36.33
N LYS A 28 -6.10 27.33 36.75
CA LYS A 28 -4.86 27.15 37.49
C LYS A 28 -5.02 26.30 38.74
N GLN A 29 -6.09 26.49 39.50
CA GLN A 29 -6.34 25.68 40.68
C GLN A 29 -6.56 24.20 40.34
N HIS A 30 -7.29 23.90 39.27
CA HIS A 30 -7.53 22.54 38.82
C HIS A 30 -6.23 21.87 38.40
N VAL A 31 -5.37 22.55 37.66
CA VAL A 31 -4.06 22.07 37.23
C VAL A 31 -3.15 21.82 38.42
N LEU A 32 -3.12 22.76 39.40
CA LEU A 32 -2.33 22.57 40.64
C LEU A 32 -2.78 21.34 41.44
N LEU A 33 -4.10 21.09 41.53
CA LEU A 33 -4.63 19.89 42.18
C LEU A 33 -4.22 18.61 41.42
N THR A 34 -4.09 18.68 40.12
CA THR A 34 -3.60 17.54 39.32
C THR A 34 -2.13 17.28 39.58
N PHE A 35 -1.27 18.31 39.55
CA PHE A 35 0.14 18.17 39.87
C PHE A 35 0.36 17.75 41.34
N GLN A 36 -0.47 18.20 42.27
CA GLN A 36 -0.42 17.82 43.67
C GLN A 36 -0.52 16.30 43.86
N LYS A 37 -1.43 15.62 43.11
CA LYS A 37 -1.66 14.18 43.25
C LYS A 37 -0.42 13.34 43.05
N ASP A 38 0.45 13.78 42.11
CA ASP A 38 1.64 13.03 41.72
C ASP A 38 2.94 13.55 42.36
N MET A 39 2.88 14.72 43.01
CA MET A 39 4.05 15.33 43.60
C MET A 39 4.49 14.61 44.88
N GLU A 40 5.78 14.24 44.91
CA GLU A 40 6.46 13.73 46.07
C GLU A 40 7.50 14.73 46.57
N LYS A 41 7.41 15.13 47.84
CA LYS A 41 8.37 16.07 48.44
C LYS A 41 8.71 15.65 49.86
N PRO A 42 10.01 15.66 50.28
CA PRO A 42 10.40 15.36 51.64
C PRO A 42 9.63 16.22 52.65
N GLY A 43 9.08 15.57 53.67
CA GLY A 43 8.26 16.22 54.70
C GLY A 43 6.75 16.26 54.43
N TYR A 44 6.30 15.81 53.26
CA TYR A 44 4.89 15.73 52.93
C TYR A 44 4.51 14.34 52.43
N ARG A 45 3.29 13.93 52.72
CA ARG A 45 2.73 12.72 52.13
C ARG A 45 2.40 12.97 50.63
N LYS A 46 2.63 12.00 49.75
CA LYS A 46 2.24 12.07 48.35
C LYS A 46 0.79 12.50 48.19
N GLY A 47 0.53 13.46 47.31
CA GLY A 47 -0.79 14.04 47.08
C GLY A 47 -1.28 15.04 48.13
N HIS A 48 -0.47 15.40 49.12
CA HIS A 48 -0.80 16.33 50.21
C HIS A 48 0.17 17.52 50.36
N VAL A 49 0.98 17.78 49.35
CA VAL A 49 1.87 18.94 49.32
C VAL A 49 1.01 20.22 49.17
N PRO A 50 1.18 21.27 50.01
CA PRO A 50 0.42 22.51 49.87
C PRO A 50 0.56 23.13 48.46
N LEU A 51 -0.55 23.65 47.88
CA LEU A 51 -0.60 24.11 46.49
C LEU A 51 0.41 25.25 46.21
N ASP A 52 0.67 26.12 47.13
CA ASP A 52 1.71 27.17 47.02
C ASP A 52 3.13 26.58 46.87
N ILE A 53 3.37 25.43 47.47
CA ILE A 53 4.62 24.69 47.30
C ILE A 53 4.65 23.93 45.98
N VAL A 54 3.50 23.38 45.53
CA VAL A 54 3.38 22.73 44.21
C VAL A 54 3.73 23.74 43.13
N GLU A 55 3.09 24.92 43.14
CA GLU A 55 3.31 25.97 42.14
C GLU A 55 4.79 26.43 42.08
N LYS A 56 5.47 26.55 43.22
CA LYS A 56 6.89 26.94 43.28
C LYS A 56 7.85 25.86 42.78
N ASN A 57 7.43 24.59 42.71
CA ASN A 57 8.26 23.46 42.29
C ASN A 57 8.02 23.00 40.87
N VAL A 58 7.02 23.53 40.18
CA VAL A 58 6.76 23.27 38.76
C VAL A 58 7.42 24.38 37.94
N ASP A 59 7.98 24.00 36.79
CA ASP A 59 8.52 24.97 35.85
C ASP A 59 7.41 25.94 35.40
N PRO A 60 7.58 27.26 35.47
CA PRO A 60 6.55 28.23 35.17
C PRO A 60 6.02 28.12 33.74
N GLN A 61 6.88 27.85 32.75
CA GLN A 61 6.46 27.71 31.34
C GLN A 61 5.65 26.43 31.15
N TYR A 62 6.10 25.33 31.72
CA TYR A 62 5.35 24.07 31.69
C TYR A 62 4.00 24.19 32.38
N PHE A 63 3.94 24.92 33.50
CA PHE A 63 2.69 25.19 34.22
C PHE A 63 1.72 26.02 33.38
N GLU A 64 2.17 27.09 32.72
CA GLU A 64 1.33 27.91 31.84
C GLU A 64 0.81 27.11 30.63
N MET A 65 1.65 26.25 30.05
CA MET A 65 1.21 25.35 28.98
C MET A 65 0.12 24.39 29.48
N ALA A 66 0.31 23.74 30.62
CA ALA A 66 -0.67 22.85 31.21
C ALA A 66 -2.01 23.53 31.52
N VAL A 67 -1.98 24.78 32.00
CA VAL A 67 -3.20 25.58 32.22
C VAL A 67 -3.92 25.89 30.92
N THR A 68 -3.17 26.28 29.89
CA THR A 68 -3.75 26.57 28.57
C THR A 68 -4.36 25.30 27.94
N GLU A 69 -3.66 24.18 28.03
CA GLU A 69 -4.17 22.89 27.57
C GLU A 69 -5.44 22.48 28.33
N HIS A 70 -5.49 22.70 29.64
CA HIS A 70 -6.68 22.42 30.45
C HIS A 70 -7.87 23.29 30.01
N ILE A 71 -7.66 24.60 29.75
CA ILE A 71 -8.68 25.52 29.23
C ILE A 71 -9.20 25.01 27.86
N ILE A 72 -8.30 24.62 26.97
CA ILE A 72 -8.67 24.10 25.64
C ILE A 72 -9.53 22.84 25.79
N ASN A 73 -9.07 21.87 26.58
CA ASN A 73 -9.78 20.61 26.80
C ASN A 73 -11.16 20.85 27.43
N HIS A 74 -11.28 21.77 28.37
CA HIS A 74 -12.57 22.16 28.98
C HIS A 74 -13.53 22.79 27.95
N ALA A 75 -13.03 23.72 27.12
CA ALA A 75 -13.80 24.31 26.05
C ALA A 75 -14.24 23.26 24.99
N LEU A 76 -13.35 22.35 24.63
CA LEU A 76 -13.65 21.29 23.67
C LEU A 76 -14.73 20.33 24.18
N GLN A 77 -14.72 19.98 25.47
CA GLN A 77 -15.78 19.14 26.04
C GLN A 77 -17.16 19.80 25.90
N HIS A 78 -17.26 21.14 26.13
CA HIS A 78 -18.49 21.89 25.93
C HIS A 78 -18.89 21.91 24.44
N ILE A 79 -17.96 22.23 23.54
CA ILE A 79 -18.20 22.27 22.08
C ILE A 79 -18.71 20.93 21.58
N LEU A 80 -18.07 19.84 21.97
CA LEU A 80 -18.47 18.49 21.57
C LEU A 80 -19.86 18.12 22.12
N ALA A 81 -20.17 18.52 23.34
CA ALA A 81 -21.49 18.28 23.94
C ALA A 81 -22.61 19.09 23.26
N GLU A 82 -22.34 20.34 22.93
CA GLU A 82 -23.29 21.22 22.25
C GLU A 82 -23.54 20.88 20.78
N ASN A 83 -22.57 20.20 20.14
CA ASN A 83 -22.56 19.84 18.70
C ASN A 83 -22.47 18.32 18.48
N SER A 84 -23.27 17.54 19.21
CA SER A 84 -23.26 16.08 19.18
C SER A 84 -23.68 15.48 17.83
N ASP A 85 -24.31 16.25 16.96
CA ASP A 85 -24.67 15.91 15.58
C ASP A 85 -23.47 15.94 14.64
N ILE A 86 -22.41 16.67 14.98
CA ILE A 86 -21.17 16.75 14.19
C ILE A 86 -20.22 15.63 14.61
N LYS A 87 -19.81 14.80 13.63
CA LYS A 87 -18.84 13.72 13.85
C LYS A 87 -17.41 14.25 13.71
N PHE A 88 -16.87 14.77 14.80
CA PHE A 88 -15.46 15.15 14.85
C PHE A 88 -14.55 13.92 14.85
N ILE A 89 -13.37 14.07 14.27
CA ILE A 89 -12.38 13.00 14.15
C ILE A 89 -10.98 13.51 14.50
N GLY A 90 -10.16 12.61 15.03
CA GLY A 90 -8.77 12.92 15.40
C GLY A 90 -8.64 13.90 16.55
N GLU A 91 -7.42 14.39 16.74
CA GLU A 91 -7.09 15.37 17.77
C GLU A 91 -7.09 16.79 17.20
N PRO A 92 -7.35 17.83 18.03
CA PRO A 92 -7.24 19.23 17.61
C PRO A 92 -5.81 19.54 17.13
N TYR A 93 -5.71 20.38 16.11
CA TYR A 93 -4.42 20.80 15.55
C TYR A 93 -4.38 22.27 15.16
N GLY A 94 -3.22 22.76 14.74
CA GLY A 94 -3.06 24.13 14.25
C GLY A 94 -3.16 25.19 15.34
N TYR A 95 -2.63 24.87 16.54
CA TYR A 95 -2.61 25.77 17.68
C TYR A 95 -1.99 27.11 17.33
N ASN A 96 -2.76 28.19 17.56
CA ASN A 96 -2.32 29.57 17.46
C ASN A 96 -2.88 30.38 18.63
N GLN A 97 -2.00 31.07 19.34
CA GLN A 97 -2.39 31.92 20.48
C GLN A 97 -2.09 33.37 20.19
N ASN A 98 -3.05 34.22 20.44
CA ASN A 98 -2.93 35.68 20.34
C ASN A 98 -3.39 36.28 21.64
N LYS A 99 -2.57 37.17 22.22
CA LYS A 99 -2.91 37.92 23.44
C LYS A 99 -3.11 39.40 23.08
N LYS A 100 -4.28 39.91 23.40
CA LYS A 100 -4.60 41.30 23.17
C LYS A 100 -5.28 41.85 24.41
N ASP A 101 -4.69 42.90 25.00
CA ASP A 101 -5.12 43.50 26.25
C ASP A 101 -5.18 42.42 27.36
N ASP A 102 -6.35 42.28 28.00
CA ASP A 102 -6.58 41.28 29.05
C ASP A 102 -7.25 40.00 28.55
N GLU A 103 -7.37 39.81 27.24
CA GLU A 103 -7.96 38.60 26.65
C GLU A 103 -6.91 37.79 25.92
N THR A 104 -6.96 36.50 26.11
CA THR A 104 -6.19 35.53 25.33
C THR A 104 -7.12 34.75 24.40
N THR A 105 -6.81 34.78 23.12
CA THR A 105 -7.55 34.04 22.09
C THR A 105 -6.70 32.88 21.64
N VAL A 106 -7.23 31.66 21.69
CA VAL A 106 -6.62 30.44 21.13
C VAL A 106 -7.47 29.99 19.96
N THR A 107 -6.83 29.77 18.83
CA THR A 107 -7.46 29.19 17.64
C THR A 107 -6.90 27.81 17.40
N ILE A 108 -7.77 26.82 17.20
CA ILE A 108 -7.43 25.43 16.84
C ILE A 108 -8.39 24.94 15.77
N PHE A 109 -8.02 23.87 15.09
CA PHE A 109 -8.86 23.23 14.08
C PHE A 109 -9.28 21.83 14.50
N LEU A 110 -10.52 21.47 14.19
CA LEU A 110 -11.10 20.13 14.37
C LEU A 110 -11.53 19.61 13.01
N ASP A 111 -11.06 18.43 12.67
CA ASP A 111 -11.52 17.72 11.48
C ASP A 111 -12.85 17.02 11.74
N VAL A 112 -13.64 16.88 10.68
CA VAL A 112 -14.91 16.15 10.71
C VAL A 112 -14.93 15.07 9.66
N TYR A 113 -15.78 14.07 9.88
CA TYR A 113 -15.98 13.00 8.91
C TYR A 113 -16.40 13.60 7.56
N PRO A 114 -15.68 13.28 6.46
CA PRO A 114 -15.90 13.95 5.19
C PRO A 114 -17.23 13.53 4.56
N GLU A 115 -17.90 14.48 3.93
CA GLU A 115 -19.11 14.26 3.16
C GLU A 115 -18.82 14.35 1.67
N VAL A 116 -19.42 13.44 0.91
CA VAL A 116 -19.33 13.45 -0.56
C VAL A 116 -20.38 14.38 -1.11
N GLU A 117 -19.93 15.45 -1.78
CA GLU A 117 -20.78 16.41 -2.48
C GLU A 117 -21.12 15.92 -3.88
N ILE A 118 -22.42 15.93 -4.24
CA ILE A 118 -22.88 15.58 -5.58
C ILE A 118 -23.01 16.86 -6.39
N LYS A 119 -22.18 17.02 -7.41
CA LYS A 119 -22.18 18.17 -8.32
C LYS A 119 -23.22 18.07 -9.42
N LYS A 120 -23.51 16.84 -9.88
CA LYS A 120 -24.44 16.55 -10.98
C LYS A 120 -25.10 15.19 -10.78
N ASP A 121 -26.39 15.10 -11.06
CA ASP A 121 -27.18 13.85 -10.91
C ASP A 121 -27.01 12.84 -12.03
N ASP A 122 -26.36 13.22 -13.13
CA ASP A 122 -26.16 12.38 -14.31
C ASP A 122 -25.17 11.22 -14.09
N TRP A 123 -24.54 11.13 -12.92
CA TRP A 123 -23.59 10.06 -12.56
C TRP A 123 -24.19 8.64 -12.71
N LYS A 124 -25.51 8.50 -12.59
CA LYS A 124 -26.23 7.23 -12.76
C LYS A 124 -26.17 6.67 -14.19
N LYS A 125 -25.76 7.48 -15.16
CA LYS A 125 -25.56 7.06 -16.56
C LYS A 125 -24.19 6.39 -16.77
N GLU A 126 -23.26 6.61 -15.85
CA GLU A 126 -21.97 5.94 -15.87
C GLU A 126 -22.11 4.53 -15.26
N ALA A 127 -21.44 3.57 -15.83
CA ALA A 127 -21.44 2.18 -15.39
C ALA A 127 -20.06 1.56 -15.54
N ILE A 128 -19.77 0.56 -14.74
CA ILE A 128 -18.58 -0.27 -14.92
C ILE A 128 -18.87 -1.23 -16.08
N LYS A 129 -17.98 -1.26 -17.07
CA LYS A 129 -18.12 -2.15 -18.22
C LYS A 129 -17.93 -3.61 -17.81
N PRO A 130 -18.59 -4.56 -18.51
CA PRO A 130 -18.32 -5.98 -18.30
C PRO A 130 -16.84 -6.30 -18.49
N ILE A 131 -16.28 -7.04 -17.57
CA ILE A 131 -14.88 -7.50 -17.60
C ILE A 131 -14.79 -8.84 -18.34
N SER A 132 -13.64 -9.09 -18.98
CA SER A 132 -13.37 -10.37 -19.65
C SER A 132 -12.43 -11.22 -18.83
N THR A 133 -12.86 -12.42 -18.50
CA THR A 133 -12.05 -13.42 -17.77
C THR A 133 -11.44 -14.47 -18.71
N LYS A 134 -11.55 -14.24 -20.03
CA LYS A 134 -11.03 -15.19 -21.01
C LYS A 134 -9.51 -15.29 -20.93
N VAL A 135 -9.03 -16.49 -20.63
CA VAL A 135 -7.60 -16.84 -20.64
C VAL A 135 -7.25 -17.42 -22.00
N GLU A 136 -6.18 -16.91 -22.60
CA GLU A 136 -5.66 -17.41 -23.87
C GLU A 136 -4.69 -18.56 -23.63
N GLU A 137 -4.58 -19.50 -24.58
CA GLU A 137 -3.67 -20.64 -24.47
C GLU A 137 -2.21 -20.22 -24.30
N LYS A 138 -1.83 -19.11 -24.92
CA LYS A 138 -0.50 -18.51 -24.75
C LYS A 138 -0.19 -18.13 -23.31
N GLU A 139 -1.15 -17.59 -22.57
CA GLU A 139 -0.99 -17.21 -21.16
C GLU A 139 -0.78 -18.45 -20.28
N ILE A 140 -1.47 -19.55 -20.61
CA ILE A 140 -1.31 -20.84 -19.91
C ILE A 140 0.08 -21.41 -20.17
N GLU A 141 0.55 -21.40 -21.43
CA GLU A 141 1.88 -21.86 -21.78
C GLU A 141 3.00 -21.03 -21.11
N GLU A 142 2.83 -19.70 -21.07
CA GLU A 142 3.77 -18.82 -20.37
C GLU A 142 3.79 -19.10 -18.85
N ALA A 143 2.64 -19.32 -18.23
CA ALA A 143 2.55 -19.65 -16.82
C ALA A 143 3.18 -21.02 -16.52
N LEU A 144 2.95 -22.03 -17.36
CA LEU A 144 3.57 -23.35 -17.26
C LEU A 144 5.09 -23.27 -17.44
N HIS A 145 5.55 -22.49 -18.40
CA HIS A 145 6.97 -22.26 -18.62
C HIS A 145 7.64 -21.60 -17.42
N ASN A 146 7.02 -20.55 -16.87
CA ASN A 146 7.50 -19.90 -15.65
C ASN A 146 7.51 -20.85 -14.44
N LEU A 147 6.49 -21.70 -14.33
CA LEU A 147 6.46 -22.73 -13.29
C LEU A 147 7.63 -23.71 -13.46
N LYS A 148 7.91 -24.19 -14.68
CA LYS A 148 9.08 -25.04 -14.95
C LYS A 148 10.40 -24.36 -14.58
N LYS A 149 10.55 -23.06 -14.88
CA LYS A 149 11.74 -22.28 -14.50
C LYS A 149 11.96 -22.21 -13.00
N ASN A 150 10.90 -22.02 -12.23
CA ASN A 150 11.00 -21.94 -10.76
C ASN A 150 11.51 -23.23 -10.12
N TYR A 151 11.36 -24.35 -10.80
CA TYR A 151 11.78 -25.68 -10.35
C TYR A 151 12.85 -26.31 -11.25
N ALA A 152 13.54 -25.50 -12.03
CA ALA A 152 14.60 -25.98 -12.90
C ALA A 152 15.84 -26.42 -12.10
N ASP A 153 16.45 -27.51 -12.51
CA ASP A 153 17.78 -27.87 -12.09
C ASP A 153 18.84 -27.12 -12.89
N TYR A 154 20.00 -26.91 -12.30
CA TYR A 154 21.10 -26.20 -12.92
C TYR A 154 22.31 -27.11 -13.07
N GLN A 155 22.80 -27.26 -14.30
CA GLN A 155 23.99 -28.00 -14.61
C GLN A 155 25.10 -27.08 -15.10
N ASP A 156 26.29 -27.22 -14.56
CA ASP A 156 27.44 -26.44 -15.00
C ASP A 156 27.75 -26.67 -16.48
N THR A 157 28.01 -25.60 -17.19
CA THR A 157 28.41 -25.63 -18.60
C THR A 157 29.45 -24.55 -18.87
N ASP A 158 30.25 -24.74 -19.92
CA ASP A 158 31.32 -23.82 -20.27
C ASP A 158 30.86 -22.72 -21.23
N LYS A 159 29.75 -22.92 -21.95
CA LYS A 159 29.32 -22.03 -23.03
C LYS A 159 27.98 -21.38 -22.73
N LEU A 160 27.92 -20.10 -22.95
CA LEU A 160 26.72 -19.29 -22.75
C LEU A 160 25.80 -19.41 -23.97
N GLU A 161 24.62 -19.93 -23.77
CA GLU A 161 23.55 -20.16 -24.76
C GLU A 161 22.26 -19.48 -24.25
N LYS A 162 21.19 -19.42 -25.07
CA LYS A 162 19.92 -18.76 -24.68
C LYS A 162 19.22 -19.41 -23.50
N ASP A 163 19.44 -20.73 -23.31
CA ASP A 163 18.86 -21.53 -22.22
C ASP A 163 19.79 -21.63 -20.99
N THR A 164 20.79 -20.76 -20.91
CA THR A 164 21.73 -20.70 -19.79
C THR A 164 21.54 -19.50 -18.93
N VAL A 165 21.88 -19.58 -17.65
CA VAL A 165 22.01 -18.49 -16.72
C VAL A 165 23.48 -18.29 -16.40
N SER A 166 23.95 -17.06 -16.54
CA SER A 166 25.35 -16.72 -16.28
C SER A 166 25.48 -15.66 -15.21
N LYS A 167 26.43 -15.85 -14.31
CA LYS A 167 26.92 -14.83 -13.40
C LYS A 167 27.99 -14.02 -14.08
N ILE A 168 27.79 -12.72 -14.21
CA ILE A 168 28.74 -11.78 -14.80
C ILE A 168 29.30 -10.86 -13.73
N ALA A 169 30.59 -10.57 -13.82
CA ALA A 169 31.24 -9.54 -13.03
C ALA A 169 31.46 -8.30 -13.91
N LEU A 170 30.92 -7.19 -13.48
CA LEU A 170 30.96 -5.89 -14.12
C LEU A 170 32.06 -5.05 -13.49
N ASN A 171 32.98 -4.51 -14.28
CA ASN A 171 34.04 -3.64 -13.83
C ASN A 171 34.09 -2.40 -14.74
N PHE A 172 33.72 -1.25 -14.18
CA PHE A 172 33.69 0.04 -14.87
C PHE A 172 35.01 0.73 -14.68
N VAL A 173 35.66 1.07 -15.79
CA VAL A 173 36.99 1.63 -15.79
C VAL A 173 37.03 2.98 -16.50
N ASP A 174 37.88 3.88 -16.00
CA ASP A 174 38.11 5.18 -16.59
C ASP A 174 39.07 5.11 -17.80
N LYS A 175 39.41 6.27 -18.37
CA LYS A 175 40.38 6.41 -19.49
C LYS A 175 41.80 5.92 -19.17
N LYS A 176 42.15 5.84 -17.89
CA LYS A 176 43.48 5.38 -17.43
C LYS A 176 43.47 3.89 -17.13
N GLY A 177 42.28 3.23 -17.16
CA GLY A 177 42.11 1.83 -16.81
C GLY A 177 41.92 1.59 -15.32
N GLU A 178 41.73 2.64 -14.52
CA GLU A 178 41.44 2.52 -13.09
C GLU A 178 39.97 2.14 -12.87
N THR A 179 39.73 1.23 -11.90
CA THR A 179 38.37 0.79 -11.58
C THR A 179 37.64 1.88 -10.83
N LEU A 180 36.52 2.34 -11.37
CA LEU A 180 35.62 3.29 -10.75
C LEU A 180 34.57 2.56 -9.89
N GLU A 181 33.98 1.51 -10.43
CA GLU A 181 32.92 0.75 -9.77
C GLU A 181 32.95 -0.74 -10.20
N LYS A 182 32.54 -1.65 -9.30
CA LYS A 182 32.54 -3.08 -9.58
C LYS A 182 31.40 -3.77 -8.84
N TRP A 183 30.62 -4.60 -9.57
CA TRP A 183 29.65 -5.52 -8.95
C TRP A 183 29.42 -6.77 -9.79
N THR A 184 28.52 -7.63 -9.35
CA THR A 184 28.10 -8.83 -10.07
C THR A 184 26.62 -8.78 -10.37
N SER A 185 26.23 -9.31 -11.56
CA SER A 185 24.84 -9.48 -11.95
C SER A 185 24.64 -10.87 -12.55
N TYR A 186 23.39 -11.20 -12.84
CA TYR A 186 23.03 -12.42 -13.56
C TYR A 186 22.37 -12.03 -14.86
N ILE A 187 22.65 -12.83 -15.92
CA ILE A 187 21.98 -12.70 -17.22
C ILE A 187 21.45 -14.08 -17.63
N GLY A 188 20.31 -14.11 -18.29
CA GLY A 188 19.67 -15.34 -18.72
C GLY A 188 18.63 -15.11 -19.81
N GLU A 189 17.71 -16.03 -19.96
CA GLU A 189 16.68 -15.98 -21.00
C GLU A 189 15.87 -14.69 -21.04
N PRO A 190 15.46 -14.06 -19.91
CA PRO A 190 14.75 -12.78 -19.97
C PRO A 190 15.52 -11.71 -20.74
N GLU A 191 16.79 -11.52 -20.40
CA GLU A 191 17.66 -10.52 -21.05
C GLU A 191 17.87 -10.85 -22.53
N PHE A 192 18.07 -12.13 -22.87
CA PHE A 192 18.26 -12.54 -24.27
C PHE A 192 17.02 -12.35 -25.14
N ASN A 193 15.82 -12.40 -24.54
CA ASN A 193 14.57 -12.17 -25.25
C ASN A 193 14.17 -10.69 -25.33
N GLU A 194 14.59 -9.87 -24.35
CA GLU A 194 14.22 -8.46 -24.26
C GLU A 194 14.99 -7.58 -25.25
N ASP A 195 16.31 -7.77 -25.35
CA ASP A 195 17.18 -6.90 -26.19
C ASP A 195 18.19 -7.73 -27.00
N PRO A 196 18.22 -7.57 -28.34
CA PRO A 196 19.20 -8.20 -29.22
C PRO A 196 20.67 -7.91 -28.84
N PHE A 197 20.96 -6.89 -28.05
CA PHE A 197 22.28 -6.59 -27.53
C PHE A 197 22.86 -7.78 -26.75
N TRP A 198 22.06 -8.38 -25.89
CA TRP A 198 22.48 -9.51 -25.05
C TRP A 198 22.87 -10.72 -25.89
N GLU A 199 22.04 -11.10 -26.84
CA GLU A 199 22.32 -12.22 -27.73
C GLU A 199 23.61 -12.01 -28.52
N LYS A 200 23.75 -10.84 -29.16
CA LYS A 200 24.92 -10.51 -30.00
C LYS A 200 26.22 -10.44 -29.20
N THR A 201 26.16 -9.98 -27.97
CA THR A 201 27.36 -9.71 -27.16
C THR A 201 27.81 -10.92 -26.36
N PHE A 202 26.87 -11.73 -25.86
CA PHE A 202 27.16 -12.73 -24.86
C PHE A 202 26.99 -14.18 -25.35
N VAL A 203 26.02 -14.46 -26.24
CA VAL A 203 25.81 -15.84 -26.70
C VAL A 203 27.03 -16.35 -27.43
N GLY A 204 27.43 -17.59 -27.08
CA GLY A 204 28.63 -18.23 -27.63
C GLY A 204 29.92 -17.98 -26.86
N LYS A 205 29.94 -17.04 -25.90
CA LYS A 205 31.08 -16.81 -25.01
C LYS A 205 31.21 -17.94 -23.97
N LYS A 206 32.40 -18.06 -23.39
CA LYS A 206 32.74 -19.11 -22.42
C LYS A 206 32.97 -18.55 -21.02
N LYS A 207 32.82 -19.40 -20.02
CA LYS A 207 33.27 -19.11 -18.68
C LYS A 207 34.73 -18.65 -18.65
N GLY A 208 34.99 -17.52 -18.01
CA GLY A 208 36.30 -16.87 -17.96
C GLY A 208 36.53 -15.82 -19.04
N ASP A 209 35.72 -15.76 -20.07
CA ASP A 209 35.86 -14.70 -21.11
C ASP A 209 35.64 -13.33 -20.51
N VAL A 210 36.44 -12.36 -20.98
CA VAL A 210 36.32 -10.95 -20.66
C VAL A 210 35.91 -10.21 -21.93
N ILE A 211 34.84 -9.45 -21.81
CA ILE A 211 34.27 -8.66 -22.91
C ILE A 211 34.43 -7.19 -22.57
N ASP A 212 35.16 -6.48 -23.39
CA ASP A 212 35.32 -5.03 -23.27
C ASP A 212 34.25 -4.32 -24.10
N ILE A 213 33.40 -3.53 -23.42
CA ILE A 213 32.29 -2.80 -24.02
C ILE A 213 32.56 -1.31 -23.83
N LYS A 214 32.56 -0.54 -24.91
CA LYS A 214 32.63 0.92 -24.80
C LYS A 214 31.39 1.41 -24.06
N TYR A 215 31.60 2.13 -22.96
CA TYR A 215 30.49 2.59 -22.14
C TYR A 215 29.71 3.71 -22.84
N ASP A 216 28.41 3.53 -22.99
CA ASP A 216 27.47 4.53 -23.50
C ASP A 216 26.11 4.25 -22.84
N GLU A 217 25.78 5.03 -21.81
CA GLU A 217 24.57 4.87 -21.02
C GLU A 217 23.27 4.85 -21.88
N LYS A 218 23.28 5.55 -23.03
CA LYS A 218 22.12 5.60 -23.92
C LYS A 218 21.91 4.34 -24.75
N LYS A 219 22.95 3.51 -24.88
CA LYS A 219 22.96 2.33 -25.74
C LYS A 219 23.03 1.02 -24.97
N LEU A 220 23.40 1.08 -23.71
CA LEU A 220 23.51 -0.11 -22.87
C LEU A 220 22.21 -0.36 -22.10
N PRO A 221 21.85 -1.64 -21.90
CA PRO A 221 20.77 -2.00 -20.99
C PRO A 221 21.01 -1.44 -19.56
N ILE A 222 19.94 -1.08 -18.88
CA ILE A 222 19.98 -0.44 -17.53
C ILE A 222 20.80 -1.27 -16.52
N VAL A 223 20.75 -2.59 -16.61
CA VAL A 223 21.53 -3.53 -15.77
C VAL A 223 23.04 -3.32 -15.90
N LEU A 224 23.51 -2.73 -17.00
CA LEU A 224 24.91 -2.43 -17.28
C LEU A 224 25.28 -0.96 -17.03
N HIS A 225 24.42 -0.18 -16.36
CA HIS A 225 24.75 1.19 -16.00
C HIS A 225 25.51 1.25 -14.68
N VAL A 226 26.34 2.29 -14.51
CA VAL A 226 26.95 2.63 -13.20
C VAL A 226 25.86 2.96 -12.19
N LYS A 227 26.08 2.60 -10.94
CA LYS A 227 25.15 2.95 -9.85
C LYS A 227 25.36 4.39 -9.38
N ASP A 228 26.63 4.77 -9.31
CA ASP A 228 27.01 6.16 -8.98
C ASP A 228 27.06 6.99 -10.26
N LYS A 229 26.14 7.95 -10.39
CA LYS A 229 26.00 8.83 -11.56
C LYS A 229 27.17 9.82 -11.74
N ASP A 230 27.97 10.04 -10.70
CA ASP A 230 29.16 10.88 -10.77
C ASP A 230 30.33 10.16 -11.45
N ASN A 231 30.28 8.83 -11.52
CA ASN A 231 31.25 8.02 -12.23
C ASN A 231 31.05 8.14 -13.74
N LYS A 232 32.14 8.41 -14.46
CA LYS A 232 32.16 8.52 -15.93
C LYS A 232 33.11 7.47 -16.51
N PRO A 233 32.70 6.22 -16.60
CA PRO A 233 33.55 5.18 -17.18
C PRO A 233 33.71 5.37 -18.69
N GLU A 234 34.84 4.97 -19.21
CA GLU A 234 35.11 4.87 -20.66
C GLU A 234 34.78 3.47 -21.18
N THR A 235 35.06 2.46 -20.36
CA THR A 235 34.91 1.06 -20.75
C THR A 235 34.26 0.26 -19.60
N LEU A 236 33.32 -0.61 -19.97
CA LEU A 236 32.77 -1.64 -19.11
C LEU A 236 33.43 -2.98 -19.47
N LYS A 237 34.17 -3.55 -18.52
CA LYS A 237 34.72 -4.91 -18.65
C LYS A 237 33.76 -5.90 -18.00
N VAL A 238 33.25 -6.82 -18.80
CA VAL A 238 32.33 -7.86 -18.33
C VAL A 238 33.05 -9.20 -18.35
N THR A 239 33.21 -9.80 -17.18
CA THR A 239 33.79 -11.13 -17.03
C THR A 239 32.69 -12.16 -16.79
N ILE A 240 32.65 -13.22 -17.57
CA ILE A 240 31.73 -14.35 -17.38
C ILE A 240 32.30 -15.24 -16.27
N SER A 241 31.69 -15.15 -15.07
CA SER A 241 32.20 -15.80 -13.87
C SER A 241 31.70 -17.23 -13.73
N ASP A 242 30.46 -17.48 -14.12
CA ASP A 242 29.84 -18.80 -14.05
C ASP A 242 28.77 -18.94 -15.13
N VAL A 243 28.60 -20.15 -15.67
CA VAL A 243 27.55 -20.44 -16.65
C VAL A 243 26.87 -21.75 -16.28
N LYS A 244 25.56 -21.74 -16.19
CA LYS A 244 24.74 -22.89 -15.84
C LYS A 244 23.65 -23.08 -16.87
N LYS A 245 23.50 -24.28 -17.37
CA LYS A 245 22.37 -24.67 -18.21
C LYS A 245 21.15 -24.91 -17.32
N GLN A 246 20.05 -24.32 -17.68
CA GLN A 246 18.77 -24.50 -17.00
C GLN A 246 18.09 -25.77 -17.58
N ILE A 247 17.89 -26.75 -16.74
CA ILE A 247 17.18 -27.99 -17.12
C ILE A 247 15.77 -27.89 -16.58
N LEU A 248 14.83 -27.64 -17.48
CA LEU A 248 13.42 -27.55 -17.14
C LEU A 248 12.84 -28.93 -16.86
N PRO A 249 12.15 -29.13 -15.72
CA PRO A 249 11.51 -30.39 -15.42
C PRO A 249 10.33 -30.67 -16.35
N GLU A 250 10.10 -31.95 -16.66
CA GLU A 250 8.83 -32.37 -17.26
C GLU A 250 7.76 -32.51 -16.18
N PHE A 251 6.53 -32.20 -16.52
CA PHE A 251 5.39 -32.35 -15.61
C PHE A 251 4.91 -33.80 -15.58
N THR A 252 5.77 -34.70 -15.09
CA THR A 252 5.35 -36.06 -14.78
C THR A 252 4.50 -36.10 -13.51
N PRO A 253 3.64 -37.12 -13.31
CA PRO A 253 2.86 -37.25 -12.06
C PRO A 253 3.72 -37.15 -10.79
N GLU A 254 4.94 -37.70 -10.83
CA GLU A 254 5.88 -37.65 -9.71
C GLU A 254 6.41 -36.24 -9.44
N THR A 255 6.69 -35.48 -10.50
CA THR A 255 7.11 -34.07 -10.40
C THR A 255 5.96 -33.21 -9.88
N ILE A 256 4.76 -33.42 -10.40
CA ILE A 256 3.56 -32.69 -9.96
C ILE A 256 3.25 -32.98 -8.49
N GLU A 257 3.37 -34.24 -8.04
CA GLU A 257 3.17 -34.59 -6.63
C GLU A 257 4.20 -33.89 -5.72
N LYS A 258 5.43 -33.72 -6.16
CA LYS A 258 6.45 -32.96 -5.42
C LYS A 258 6.14 -31.46 -5.36
N LEU A 259 5.62 -30.88 -6.45
CA LEU A 259 5.31 -29.45 -6.55
C LEU A 259 4.08 -29.03 -5.73
N PHE A 260 3.04 -29.87 -5.72
CA PHE A 260 1.74 -29.53 -5.12
C PHE A 260 1.45 -30.27 -3.81
N TRP A 261 2.42 -31.02 -3.27
CA TRP A 261 2.28 -31.86 -2.08
C TRP A 261 1.17 -32.92 -2.24
N LYS A 262 1.28 -34.03 -1.54
CA LYS A 262 0.41 -35.22 -1.64
C LYS A 262 -1.11 -34.99 -1.45
N GLN A 263 -1.53 -33.79 -1.08
CA GLN A 263 -2.93 -33.45 -0.78
C GLN A 263 -3.64 -32.69 -1.92
N SER A 264 -2.95 -32.39 -3.03
CA SER A 264 -3.58 -31.66 -4.14
C SER A 264 -4.40 -32.59 -5.03
N GLU A 265 -5.49 -32.07 -5.60
CA GLU A 265 -6.30 -32.76 -6.60
C GLU A 265 -5.60 -32.83 -7.97
N VAL A 266 -4.50 -32.08 -8.16
CA VAL A 266 -3.71 -32.01 -9.41
C VAL A 266 -2.73 -33.17 -9.46
N LYS A 267 -2.95 -34.12 -10.38
CA LYS A 267 -2.17 -35.37 -10.50
C LYS A 267 -1.46 -35.52 -11.84
N ASP A 268 -1.86 -34.80 -12.86
CA ASP A 268 -1.29 -34.86 -14.20
C ASP A 268 -1.21 -33.49 -14.86
N GLU A 269 -0.52 -33.40 -16.00
CA GLU A 269 -0.34 -32.14 -16.71
C GLU A 269 -1.67 -31.53 -17.19
N LYS A 270 -2.67 -32.34 -17.53
CA LYS A 270 -3.97 -31.85 -17.96
C LYS A 270 -4.68 -31.12 -16.82
N GLN A 271 -4.71 -31.73 -15.62
CA GLN A 271 -5.29 -31.14 -14.43
C GLN A 271 -4.49 -29.89 -14.01
N LEU A 272 -3.17 -29.90 -14.18
CA LEU A 272 -2.33 -28.73 -13.95
C LEU A 272 -2.69 -27.57 -14.86
N ARG A 273 -2.91 -27.82 -16.15
CA ARG A 273 -3.36 -26.82 -17.12
C ARG A 273 -4.71 -26.23 -16.76
N GLU A 274 -5.67 -27.07 -16.37
CA GLU A 274 -6.99 -26.61 -15.92
C GLU A 274 -6.86 -25.75 -14.65
N TYR A 275 -6.09 -26.21 -13.67
CA TYR A 275 -5.82 -25.44 -12.45
C TYR A 275 -5.19 -24.08 -12.73
N ILE A 276 -4.14 -24.01 -13.56
CA ILE A 276 -3.49 -22.76 -13.95
C ILE A 276 -4.47 -21.85 -14.70
N LYS A 277 -5.27 -22.39 -15.60
CA LYS A 277 -6.31 -21.64 -16.32
C LYS A 277 -7.30 -21.01 -15.36
N ASP A 278 -7.79 -21.74 -14.37
CA ASP A 278 -8.72 -21.23 -13.36
C ASP A 278 -8.09 -20.16 -12.49
N GLN A 279 -6.83 -20.36 -12.05
CA GLN A 279 -6.09 -19.34 -11.29
C GLN A 279 -5.85 -18.05 -12.10
N LEU A 280 -5.47 -18.18 -13.37
CA LEU A 280 -5.29 -17.04 -14.26
C LEU A 280 -6.62 -16.32 -14.52
N ALA A 281 -7.73 -17.05 -14.67
CA ALA A 281 -9.05 -16.47 -14.83
C ALA A 281 -9.47 -15.66 -13.60
N VAL A 282 -9.27 -16.20 -12.39
CA VAL A 282 -9.54 -15.51 -11.13
C VAL A 282 -8.67 -14.26 -10.98
N GLN A 283 -7.36 -14.39 -11.26
CA GLN A 283 -6.43 -13.26 -11.20
C GLN A 283 -6.79 -12.17 -12.22
N LYS A 284 -7.15 -12.56 -13.43
CA LYS A 284 -7.56 -11.64 -14.49
C LYS A 284 -8.87 -10.93 -14.13
N GLU A 285 -9.85 -11.65 -13.58
CA GLU A 285 -11.08 -11.08 -13.04
C GLU A 285 -10.78 -10.00 -11.99
N GLN A 286 -9.92 -10.31 -11.03
CA GLN A 286 -9.56 -9.36 -9.98
C GLN A 286 -8.87 -8.12 -10.54
N ASN A 287 -7.90 -8.29 -11.43
CA ASN A 287 -7.16 -7.17 -12.03
C ASN A 287 -8.08 -6.28 -12.90
N GLU A 288 -8.91 -6.88 -13.72
CA GLU A 288 -9.86 -6.13 -14.58
C GLU A 288 -10.95 -5.46 -13.74
N LEU A 289 -11.40 -6.08 -12.65
CA LEU A 289 -12.33 -5.47 -11.70
C LEU A 289 -11.73 -4.22 -11.07
N ILE A 290 -10.50 -4.33 -10.54
CA ILE A 290 -9.79 -3.18 -9.93
C ILE A 290 -9.68 -2.05 -10.95
N LYS A 291 -9.19 -2.35 -12.15
CA LYS A 291 -9.03 -1.38 -13.24
C LYS A 291 -10.35 -0.73 -13.65
N GLY A 292 -11.39 -1.55 -13.83
CA GLY A 292 -12.72 -1.05 -14.19
C GLY A 292 -13.33 -0.14 -13.12
N VAL A 293 -13.14 -0.47 -11.84
CA VAL A 293 -13.58 0.36 -10.72
C VAL A 293 -12.76 1.65 -10.64
N GLU A 294 -11.45 1.60 -10.86
CA GLU A 294 -10.59 2.79 -10.86
C GLU A 294 -10.98 3.77 -11.98
N GLU A 295 -11.23 3.26 -13.18
CA GLU A 295 -11.72 4.08 -14.30
C GLU A 295 -13.08 4.71 -13.98
N TYR A 296 -13.98 3.95 -13.36
CA TYR A 296 -15.29 4.44 -12.94
C TYR A 296 -15.18 5.53 -11.89
N VAL A 297 -14.43 5.29 -10.80
CA VAL A 297 -14.22 6.27 -9.72
C VAL A 297 -13.57 7.54 -10.24
N SER A 298 -12.58 7.42 -11.13
CA SER A 298 -11.92 8.58 -11.75
C SER A 298 -12.91 9.47 -12.47
N LYS A 299 -13.79 8.88 -13.28
CA LYS A 299 -14.87 9.62 -14.00
C LYS A 299 -15.87 10.25 -13.03
N ILE A 300 -16.28 9.51 -12.00
CA ILE A 300 -17.21 10.01 -11.00
C ILE A 300 -16.62 11.21 -10.27
N ARG A 301 -15.37 11.10 -9.83
CA ARG A 301 -14.63 12.18 -9.16
C ARG A 301 -14.49 13.42 -10.02
N GLU A 302 -14.09 13.27 -11.26
CA GLU A 302 -13.84 14.41 -12.15
C GLU A 302 -15.11 15.19 -12.49
N LYS A 303 -16.22 14.50 -12.70
CA LYS A 303 -17.40 15.10 -13.34
C LYS A 303 -18.60 15.28 -12.43
N PHE A 304 -18.76 14.43 -11.42
CA PHE A 304 -20.05 14.28 -10.74
C PHE A 304 -20.00 14.44 -9.23
N MET A 305 -18.91 14.04 -8.58
CA MET A 305 -18.79 14.05 -7.13
C MET A 305 -17.45 14.63 -6.69
N SER A 306 -17.42 15.19 -5.50
CA SER A 306 -16.17 15.59 -4.84
C SER A 306 -16.24 15.28 -3.36
N VAL A 307 -15.09 15.01 -2.78
CA VAL A 307 -14.91 14.86 -1.35
C VAL A 307 -13.60 15.53 -0.95
N ILE A 308 -13.61 16.23 0.17
CA ILE A 308 -12.39 16.84 0.74
C ILE A 308 -12.01 15.98 1.94
N ILE A 309 -10.92 15.25 1.79
CA ILE A 309 -10.41 14.39 2.85
C ILE A 309 -9.67 15.26 3.87
N PRO A 310 -10.01 15.18 5.15
CA PRO A 310 -9.32 15.92 6.20
C PRO A 310 -7.91 15.41 6.41
N LYS A 311 -7.03 16.31 6.82
CA LYS A 311 -5.60 16.02 7.02
C LYS A 311 -5.38 14.87 8.01
N THR A 312 -6.12 14.84 9.09
CA THR A 312 -6.04 13.78 10.11
C THR A 312 -6.19 12.39 9.52
N MET A 313 -7.19 12.19 8.63
CA MET A 313 -7.40 10.90 7.96
C MET A 313 -6.26 10.55 7.00
N ILE A 314 -5.75 11.55 6.26
CA ILE A 314 -4.61 11.34 5.34
C ILE A 314 -3.38 10.92 6.14
N ASP A 315 -3.12 11.57 7.26
CA ASP A 315 -1.96 11.28 8.13
C ASP A 315 -2.07 9.87 8.77
N GLU A 316 -3.27 9.44 9.15
CA GLU A 316 -3.51 8.08 9.66
C GLU A 316 -3.32 6.99 8.59
N GLU A 317 -3.88 7.21 7.41
CA GLU A 317 -3.70 6.29 6.27
C GLU A 317 -2.23 6.23 5.84
N PHE A 318 -1.53 7.38 5.83
CA PHE A 318 -0.09 7.44 5.58
C PHE A 318 0.71 6.61 6.58
N LYS A 319 0.43 6.75 7.88
CA LYS A 319 1.08 5.93 8.93
C LYS A 319 0.83 4.44 8.72
N SER A 320 -0.40 4.06 8.38
CA SER A 320 -0.77 2.66 8.09
C SER A 320 -0.01 2.11 6.89
N ARG A 321 0.16 2.89 5.82
CA ARG A 321 0.93 2.50 4.63
C ARG A 321 2.42 2.37 4.92
N VAL A 322 2.98 3.31 5.68
CA VAL A 322 4.38 3.22 6.13
C VAL A 322 4.60 1.96 6.96
N HIS A 323 3.69 1.65 7.88
CA HIS A 323 3.77 0.42 8.67
C HIS A 323 3.69 -0.84 7.80
N SER A 324 2.83 -0.85 6.78
CA SER A 324 2.76 -1.94 5.80
C SER A 324 4.06 -2.09 4.99
N LEU A 325 4.74 -0.98 4.67
CA LEU A 325 6.06 -1.00 4.05
C LEU A 325 7.12 -1.59 4.99
N GLU A 326 7.12 -1.21 6.28
CA GLU A 326 8.02 -1.78 7.28
C GLU A 326 7.91 -3.30 7.34
N HIS A 327 6.68 -3.85 7.29
CA HIS A 327 6.46 -5.29 7.22
C HIS A 327 7.03 -5.92 5.94
N ARG A 328 6.86 -5.27 4.77
CA ARG A 328 7.40 -5.77 3.49
C ARG A 328 8.93 -5.76 3.46
N PHE A 329 9.56 -4.75 4.02
CA PHE A 329 11.02 -4.64 4.13
C PHE A 329 11.58 -5.50 5.27
N GLY A 330 10.71 -5.97 6.16
CA GLY A 330 11.03 -6.83 7.30
C GLY A 330 11.38 -6.06 8.58
N SER A 331 11.67 -4.77 8.53
CA SER A 331 11.81 -3.91 9.71
C SER A 331 11.80 -2.42 9.35
N LYS A 332 11.58 -1.58 10.36
CA LYS A 332 11.63 -0.11 10.25
C LYS A 332 13.03 0.38 9.88
N GLU A 333 14.07 -0.24 10.41
CA GLU A 333 15.46 0.11 10.15
C GLU A 333 15.81 -0.06 8.68
N LYS A 334 15.33 -1.15 8.04
CA LYS A 334 15.56 -1.38 6.61
C LYS A 334 14.87 -0.37 5.71
N VAL A 335 13.68 0.10 6.08
CA VAL A 335 13.01 1.21 5.38
C VAL A 335 13.82 2.49 5.52
N GLN A 336 14.36 2.77 6.72
CA GLN A 336 15.22 3.93 6.94
C GLN A 336 16.54 3.84 6.16
N GLU A 337 17.17 2.66 6.09
CA GLU A 337 18.35 2.44 5.26
C GLU A 337 18.05 2.64 3.78
N TYR A 338 16.92 2.12 3.30
CA TYR A 338 16.48 2.35 1.93
C TYR A 338 16.26 3.83 1.63
N MET A 339 15.61 4.57 2.53
CA MET A 339 15.43 6.03 2.37
C MET A 339 16.77 6.79 2.42
N LYS A 340 17.72 6.38 3.27
CA LYS A 340 19.06 6.98 3.31
C LYS A 340 19.90 6.72 2.05
N SER A 341 19.58 5.67 1.30
CA SER A 341 20.23 5.39 0.01
C SER A 341 19.73 6.27 -1.14
N MET A 342 18.66 7.04 -0.91
CA MET A 342 18.08 7.99 -1.87
C MET A 342 18.70 9.37 -1.71
N THR A 343 18.63 10.18 -2.78
CA THR A 343 18.87 11.61 -2.67
C THR A 343 17.73 12.27 -1.88
N GLU A 344 17.95 13.48 -1.34
CA GLU A 344 16.90 14.23 -0.61
C GLU A 344 15.64 14.44 -1.48
N GLU A 345 15.81 14.72 -2.77
CA GLU A 345 14.72 14.87 -3.73
C GLU A 345 13.95 13.57 -3.91
N GLN A 346 14.65 12.44 -4.12
CA GLN A 346 14.02 11.13 -4.26
C GLN A 346 13.28 10.70 -2.98
N ALA A 347 13.87 10.96 -1.80
CA ALA A 347 13.21 10.65 -0.52
C ALA A 347 11.94 11.49 -0.34
N LYS A 348 11.99 12.77 -0.71
CA LYS A 348 10.81 13.64 -0.69
C LYS A 348 9.73 13.15 -1.65
N ASP A 349 10.08 12.89 -2.91
CA ASP A 349 9.15 12.37 -3.92
C ASP A 349 8.50 11.05 -3.47
N PHE A 350 9.28 10.19 -2.81
CA PHE A 350 8.78 8.94 -2.26
C PHE A 350 7.72 9.17 -1.16
N VAL A 351 8.00 10.06 -0.21
CA VAL A 351 7.05 10.44 0.85
C VAL A 351 5.80 11.08 0.25
N ASP A 352 5.96 12.04 -0.66
CA ASP A 352 4.87 12.75 -1.33
C ASP A 352 3.99 11.77 -2.13
N SER A 353 4.60 10.75 -2.76
CA SER A 353 3.87 9.70 -3.50
C SER A 353 2.99 8.85 -2.57
N ILE A 354 3.49 8.49 -1.38
CA ILE A 354 2.70 7.73 -0.38
C ILE A 354 1.56 8.60 0.14
N GLN A 355 1.81 9.88 0.42
CA GLN A 355 0.79 10.80 0.92
C GLN A 355 -0.31 11.02 -0.11
N LYS A 356 0.06 11.20 -1.38
CA LYS A 356 -0.88 11.30 -2.50
C LYS A 356 -1.72 10.04 -2.65
N ALA A 357 -1.06 8.87 -2.64
CA ALA A 357 -1.75 7.58 -2.71
C ALA A 357 -2.70 7.36 -1.52
N SER A 358 -2.37 7.87 -0.32
CA SER A 358 -3.24 7.83 0.84
C SER A 358 -4.51 8.66 0.63
N ALA A 359 -4.36 9.88 0.14
CA ALA A 359 -5.50 10.76 -0.17
C ALA A 359 -6.40 10.15 -1.26
N GLU A 360 -5.82 9.66 -2.35
CA GLU A 360 -6.56 9.03 -3.46
C GLU A 360 -7.32 7.76 -3.03
N SER A 361 -6.72 6.95 -2.16
CA SER A 361 -7.38 5.77 -1.60
C SER A 361 -8.60 6.12 -0.75
N LEU A 362 -8.48 7.15 0.10
CA LEU A 362 -9.58 7.64 0.92
C LEU A 362 -10.68 8.26 0.05
N GLU A 363 -10.32 9.08 -0.96
CA GLU A 363 -11.30 9.63 -1.91
C GLU A 363 -12.08 8.51 -2.60
N LYS A 364 -11.37 7.50 -3.11
CA LYS A 364 -11.99 6.31 -3.72
C LYS A 364 -12.96 5.63 -2.76
N PHE A 365 -12.53 5.41 -1.53
CA PHE A 365 -13.35 4.78 -0.49
C PHE A 365 -14.66 5.54 -0.25
N PHE A 366 -14.59 6.86 -0.03
CA PHE A 366 -15.78 7.68 0.24
C PHE A 366 -16.73 7.75 -0.96
N ILE A 367 -16.19 7.94 -2.17
CA ILE A 367 -17.00 7.97 -3.40
C ILE A 367 -17.71 6.63 -3.62
N LEU A 368 -17.00 5.50 -3.49
CA LEU A 368 -17.61 4.18 -3.66
C LEU A 368 -18.70 3.89 -2.63
N ASN A 369 -18.46 4.23 -1.36
CA ASN A 369 -19.48 4.06 -0.33
C ASN A 369 -20.71 4.93 -0.61
N LYS A 370 -20.52 6.18 -1.07
CA LYS A 370 -21.63 7.07 -1.43
C LYS A 370 -22.41 6.56 -2.65
N VAL A 371 -21.71 6.06 -3.64
CA VAL A 371 -22.34 5.41 -4.81
C VAL A 371 -23.14 4.20 -4.37
N ALA A 372 -22.59 3.33 -3.54
CA ALA A 372 -23.28 2.15 -3.02
C ALA A 372 -24.55 2.54 -2.24
N GLU A 373 -24.46 3.53 -1.36
CA GLU A 373 -25.61 4.10 -0.64
C GLU A 373 -26.71 4.57 -1.60
N LEU A 374 -26.34 5.37 -2.60
CA LEU A 374 -27.28 5.93 -3.58
C LEU A 374 -27.90 4.90 -4.52
N LEU A 375 -27.22 3.77 -4.75
CA LEU A 375 -27.73 2.62 -5.51
C LEU A 375 -28.55 1.66 -4.65
N GLY A 376 -28.65 1.90 -3.31
CA GLY A 376 -29.34 1.00 -2.39
C GLY A 376 -28.65 -0.34 -2.21
N ILE A 377 -27.32 -0.37 -2.39
CA ILE A 377 -26.51 -1.58 -2.19
C ILE A 377 -26.27 -1.72 -0.68
N ASP A 378 -26.75 -2.81 -0.12
CA ASP A 378 -26.48 -3.13 1.30
C ASP A 378 -25.00 -3.52 1.48
N LEU A 379 -24.30 -2.71 2.26
CA LEU A 379 -22.89 -2.91 2.61
C LEU A 379 -22.73 -3.72 3.93
N ASP A 380 -23.70 -4.57 4.26
CA ASP A 380 -23.72 -5.30 5.51
C ASP A 380 -22.35 -5.90 5.87
N ARG A 381 -21.78 -5.39 6.97
CA ARG A 381 -20.39 -5.61 7.35
C ARG A 381 -20.12 -6.98 7.93
N GLU A 382 -21.17 -7.73 8.28
CA GLU A 382 -21.03 -9.04 8.93
C GLU A 382 -20.53 -10.16 7.98
N ASN A 383 -20.69 -9.99 6.66
CA ASN A 383 -20.20 -10.95 5.66
C ASN A 383 -18.92 -10.49 4.92
N GLY A 384 -18.27 -9.44 5.39
CA GLY A 384 -17.20 -8.73 4.72
C GLY A 384 -15.80 -9.32 4.81
N ALA A 385 -15.66 -10.62 4.96
CA ALA A 385 -14.34 -11.28 5.05
C ALA A 385 -13.65 -11.55 3.69
N GLN A 386 -14.15 -11.02 2.59
CA GLN A 386 -13.49 -11.15 1.28
C GLN A 386 -13.16 -9.79 0.65
N ASN A 387 -11.93 -9.64 0.23
CA ASN A 387 -11.16 -8.43 -0.06
C ASN A 387 -11.66 -7.48 -1.17
N PHE A 388 -12.88 -7.57 -1.66
CA PHE A 388 -13.44 -6.69 -2.70
C PHE A 388 -14.93 -6.39 -2.46
N GLY A 389 -15.32 -6.14 -1.20
CA GLY A 389 -16.74 -6.05 -0.83
C GLY A 389 -17.53 -5.02 -1.63
N VAL A 390 -17.14 -3.76 -1.59
CA VAL A 390 -17.88 -2.63 -2.20
C VAL A 390 -17.70 -2.62 -3.72
N GLU A 391 -16.47 -2.74 -4.19
CA GLU A 391 -16.12 -2.74 -5.61
C GLU A 391 -16.88 -3.83 -6.38
N ARG A 392 -16.86 -5.05 -5.87
CA ARG A 392 -17.53 -6.17 -6.50
C ARG A 392 -19.05 -5.99 -6.53
N ARG A 393 -19.64 -5.53 -5.45
CA ARG A 393 -21.10 -5.31 -5.37
C ARG A 393 -21.58 -4.21 -6.31
N ILE A 394 -20.80 -3.12 -6.47
CA ILE A 394 -21.09 -2.08 -7.45
C ILE A 394 -20.94 -2.64 -8.87
N TYR A 395 -19.91 -3.44 -9.14
CA TYR A 395 -19.75 -4.10 -10.43
C TYR A 395 -20.94 -5.02 -10.75
N GLU A 396 -21.35 -5.87 -9.83
CA GLU A 396 -22.48 -6.80 -9.97
C GLU A 396 -23.82 -6.07 -10.14
N TYR A 397 -23.96 -4.89 -9.53
CA TYR A 397 -25.13 -4.04 -9.75
C TYR A 397 -25.25 -3.58 -11.21
N PHE A 398 -24.15 -3.16 -11.83
CA PHE A 398 -24.12 -2.75 -13.23
C PHE A 398 -24.09 -3.93 -14.21
N ASN A 399 -23.57 -5.06 -13.79
CA ASN A 399 -23.39 -6.28 -14.58
C ASN A 399 -24.04 -7.48 -13.86
N PRO A 400 -25.38 -7.52 -13.76
CA PRO A 400 -26.05 -8.61 -13.08
C PRO A 400 -25.79 -9.91 -13.85
N THR A 401 -25.04 -10.81 -13.24
CA THR A 401 -24.90 -12.18 -13.73
C THR A 401 -26.29 -12.82 -13.75
N ASP A 402 -26.69 -13.37 -14.90
CA ASP A 402 -27.95 -14.09 -15.00
C ASP A 402 -27.93 -15.24 -13.99
N LYS A 403 -28.63 -15.08 -12.85
CA LYS A 403 -28.78 -16.10 -11.78
C LYS A 403 -29.28 -17.47 -12.31
N LYS A 404 -29.60 -17.53 -13.60
CA LYS A 404 -29.93 -18.77 -14.32
C LYS A 404 -28.72 -19.61 -14.70
N GLU A 405 -27.53 -19.01 -14.90
CA GLU A 405 -26.30 -19.75 -15.23
C GLU A 405 -25.65 -20.32 -13.99
N GLU A 406 -25.58 -19.55 -12.89
CA GLU A 406 -25.09 -20.07 -11.61
C GLU A 406 -25.97 -21.23 -11.08
N LYS A 407 -27.29 -21.11 -11.21
CA LYS A 407 -28.21 -22.22 -10.85
C LYS A 407 -28.09 -23.42 -11.79
N LYS A 408 -27.64 -23.24 -13.04
CA LYS A 408 -27.34 -24.35 -13.96
C LYS A 408 -25.97 -25.00 -13.62
N ALA A 409 -24.94 -24.20 -13.31
CA ALA A 409 -23.65 -24.71 -12.90
C ALA A 409 -23.75 -25.47 -11.57
N ALA A 410 -24.37 -24.89 -10.54
CA ALA A 410 -24.59 -25.55 -9.26
C ALA A 410 -25.52 -26.81 -9.34
N LYS A 411 -26.42 -26.86 -10.34
CA LYS A 411 -27.20 -28.07 -10.60
C LYS A 411 -26.43 -29.13 -11.42
N ALA A 412 -25.48 -28.73 -12.25
CA ALA A 412 -24.59 -29.64 -12.96
C ALA A 412 -23.62 -30.30 -11.98
N GLU A 413 -22.98 -29.52 -11.13
CA GLU A 413 -22.08 -30.00 -10.08
C GLU A 413 -22.75 -30.97 -9.09
N LYS A 414 -23.96 -30.63 -8.61
CA LYS A 414 -24.77 -31.54 -7.78
C LYS A 414 -25.28 -32.80 -8.50
N LYS A 415 -25.27 -32.83 -9.83
CA LYS A 415 -25.59 -34.02 -10.62
C LYS A 415 -24.36 -34.92 -10.84
N GLU A 416 -23.18 -34.33 -10.95
CA GLU A 416 -21.93 -35.08 -11.06
C GLU A 416 -21.58 -35.74 -9.72
N THR A 417 -21.60 -35.03 -8.61
CA THR A 417 -21.39 -35.58 -7.28
C THR A 417 -22.35 -36.71 -6.94
N LYS A 418 -23.64 -36.59 -7.33
CA LYS A 418 -24.63 -37.69 -7.16
C LYS A 418 -24.42 -38.87 -8.10
N LYS A 419 -23.77 -38.69 -9.24
CA LYS A 419 -23.39 -39.80 -10.14
C LYS A 419 -22.18 -40.55 -9.63
N GLU A 420 -21.20 -39.84 -9.05
CA GLU A 420 -20.02 -40.43 -8.45
C GLU A 420 -20.37 -41.21 -7.17
N GLU A 421 -21.21 -40.66 -6.26
CA GLU A 421 -21.71 -41.40 -5.12
C GLU A 421 -22.52 -42.66 -5.48
N LYS A 422 -23.24 -42.64 -6.62
CA LYS A 422 -23.96 -43.84 -7.08
C LYS A 422 -23.03 -44.86 -7.76
N ALA A 423 -21.94 -44.43 -8.39
CA ALA A 423 -20.93 -45.32 -8.95
C ALA A 423 -20.13 -46.00 -7.86
N GLU A 424 -19.76 -45.27 -6.82
CA GLU A 424 -19.04 -45.82 -5.65
C GLU A 424 -19.87 -46.82 -4.85
N LYS A 425 -21.19 -46.59 -4.71
CA LYS A 425 -22.09 -47.55 -4.08
C LYS A 425 -22.40 -48.81 -4.89
N LYS A 426 -22.15 -48.78 -6.22
CA LYS A 426 -22.26 -49.94 -7.09
C LYS A 426 -20.99 -50.78 -7.16
N SER A 427 -19.82 -50.22 -6.86
CA SER A 427 -18.56 -50.94 -6.83
C SER A 427 -18.29 -51.64 -5.48
N LYS A 428 -19.09 -51.35 -4.47
CA LYS A 428 -19.02 -51.98 -3.10
C LYS A 428 -20.11 -53.00 -2.85
N LYS A 429 -20.84 -53.45 -3.87
CA LYS A 429 -21.74 -54.60 -3.86
C LYS A 429 -21.27 -55.61 -4.88
#